data_3edb76eb43f75fc1f59c7174de0a7efa
#
_entry.id   3edb76eb43f75fc1f59c7174de0a7efa
#
_cell.length_a   1.000
_cell.length_b   1.000
_cell.length_c   1.000
_cell.angle_alpha   90.00
_cell.angle_beta   90.00
_cell.angle_gamma   90.00
#
_symmetry.space_group_name_H-M   'P 1'
#
loop_
_entity.id
_entity.type
_entity.pdbx_description
1 polymer ?
#
loop_
_entity_poly.entity_id
_entity_poly.type
_entity_poly.pdbx_seq_one_letter_code
_entity_poly.pdbx_strand_id
1 'polypeptide(L)'
;MSEPLVIVGNGMAAARFCEELVERACGRYAIAVIGEEPRLAYNRVLLSSLLADEVSAADVELRPARWWRDRGVTVLYGQPATAIDPAIRRVRLANGASIPYSKLVIATGSRPIRLTAPGMDLRGVRVFRDFADVADLRCAAKGARAVVIGGGLLGLEAAYGLVKGGAKVTLVHLMDRLMERQLDARSADMLAREVEARGVEVLLGAETTKVEGIRRVEGVRLADGRVIEADLLVVAVGVRPNTDLARAAGIDVDRGIIVGDGLQTSVADIHAIGECAEHRGQCYGLVEPAHEQARVLARRLAGVNAHYRGSALATNLKVSGVRVFSAGDFLGAAGTEAIVLSDPGLKTYKKLVIANDRLVGAVLFGDTTDGPWYFDLIRSGTSIDAVRNELVFGRTFASLPADCPQNNHDEKLGNEPPERAASLTYAISN
;
A
#
# COMPACT_ATOMS: atom_id res chain seq x y z
N MET A 1 14.19 11.43 -33.28
CA MET A 1 13.77 10.06 -32.86
C MET A 1 13.55 10.10 -31.34
N SER A 2 12.46 9.52 -30.88
CA SER A 2 12.16 9.43 -29.44
C SER A 2 13.14 8.48 -28.73
N GLU A 3 13.54 8.82 -27.50
CA GLU A 3 14.45 8.01 -26.69
C GLU A 3 13.75 6.77 -26.15
N PRO A 4 14.33 5.55 -26.25
CA PRO A 4 13.72 4.36 -25.68
C PRO A 4 13.70 4.42 -24.13
N LEU A 5 12.53 4.40 -23.53
CA LEU A 5 12.35 4.32 -22.08
C LEU A 5 11.61 3.03 -21.74
N VAL A 6 12.24 2.19 -20.92
CA VAL A 6 11.66 0.91 -20.47
C VAL A 6 11.29 1.00 -19.00
N ILE A 7 10.11 0.50 -18.66
CA ILE A 7 9.62 0.39 -17.28
C ILE A 7 9.40 -1.09 -16.97
N VAL A 8 10.08 -1.60 -15.96
CA VAL A 8 9.90 -2.98 -15.48
C VAL A 8 8.98 -2.97 -14.27
N GLY A 9 7.78 -3.51 -14.45
CA GLY A 9 6.67 -3.48 -13.54
C GLY A 9 5.49 -2.69 -14.11
N ASN A 10 4.29 -3.27 -14.05
CA ASN A 10 3.04 -2.68 -14.54
C ASN A 10 2.05 -2.52 -13.37
N GLY A 11 2.52 -1.89 -12.28
CA GLY A 11 1.71 -1.59 -11.11
C GLY A 11 1.30 -0.11 -11.04
N MET A 12 0.77 0.30 -9.87
CA MET A 12 0.26 1.66 -9.63
C MET A 12 1.33 2.74 -9.80
N ALA A 13 2.57 2.50 -9.34
CA ALA A 13 3.69 3.43 -9.50
C ALA A 13 4.04 3.65 -10.97
N ALA A 14 4.12 2.57 -11.75
CA ALA A 14 4.42 2.63 -13.18
C ALA A 14 3.32 3.34 -13.97
N ALA A 15 2.05 3.04 -13.67
CA ALA A 15 0.91 3.70 -14.30
C ALA A 15 0.92 5.21 -14.02
N ARG A 16 1.09 5.61 -12.75
CA ARG A 16 1.18 7.02 -12.37
C ARG A 16 2.37 7.72 -13.03
N PHE A 17 3.52 7.05 -13.09
CA PHE A 17 4.70 7.59 -13.78
C PHE A 17 4.44 7.82 -15.27
N CYS A 18 3.80 6.88 -15.96
CA CYS A 18 3.43 7.06 -17.37
C CYS A 18 2.46 8.22 -17.55
N GLU A 19 1.43 8.35 -16.71
CA GLU A 19 0.48 9.47 -16.74
C GLU A 19 1.21 10.82 -16.69
N GLU A 20 2.06 10.99 -15.68
CA GLU A 20 2.81 12.23 -15.48
C GLU A 20 3.81 12.52 -16.59
N LEU A 21 4.47 11.48 -17.12
CA LEU A 21 5.50 11.66 -18.13
C LEU A 21 4.92 11.99 -19.52
N VAL A 22 3.84 11.32 -19.94
CA VAL A 22 3.24 11.59 -21.25
C VAL A 22 2.64 12.99 -21.34
N GLU A 23 2.18 13.56 -20.22
CA GLU A 23 1.70 14.93 -20.15
C GLU A 23 2.83 15.95 -20.22
N ARG A 24 3.99 15.67 -19.58
CA ARG A 24 5.10 16.61 -19.42
C ARG A 24 6.14 16.55 -20.54
N ALA A 25 6.31 15.39 -21.16
CA ALA A 25 7.36 15.12 -22.14
C ALA A 25 6.81 14.40 -23.37
N CYS A 26 5.68 14.90 -23.92
CA CYS A 26 5.00 14.32 -25.06
C CYS A 26 5.96 14.09 -26.25
N GLY A 27 6.00 12.87 -26.77
CA GLY A 27 6.82 12.48 -27.92
C GLY A 27 8.33 12.38 -27.66
N ARG A 28 8.83 12.74 -26.49
CA ARG A 28 10.26 12.64 -26.16
C ARG A 28 10.71 11.18 -26.01
N TYR A 29 9.88 10.35 -25.41
CA TYR A 29 10.21 8.95 -25.12
C TYR A 29 9.33 7.98 -25.90
N ALA A 30 9.96 6.90 -26.40
CA ALA A 30 9.27 5.68 -26.82
C ALA A 30 9.14 4.77 -25.59
N ILE A 31 7.95 4.78 -24.96
CA ILE A 31 7.74 4.14 -23.67
C ILE A 31 7.28 2.69 -23.87
N ALA A 32 7.99 1.75 -23.21
CA ALA A 32 7.59 0.35 -23.12
C ALA A 32 7.46 -0.06 -21.64
N VAL A 33 6.28 -0.53 -21.24
CA VAL A 33 5.99 -1.07 -19.91
C VAL A 33 5.96 -2.58 -19.96
N ILE A 34 6.74 -3.24 -19.09
CA ILE A 34 6.83 -4.70 -18.99
C ILE A 34 6.12 -5.15 -17.74
N GLY A 35 5.10 -6.00 -17.88
CA GLY A 35 4.30 -6.54 -16.77
C GLY A 35 4.34 -8.07 -16.73
N GLU A 36 4.55 -8.63 -15.54
CA GLU A 36 4.50 -10.07 -15.29
C GLU A 36 3.07 -10.60 -15.37
N GLU A 37 2.12 -9.90 -14.75
CA GLU A 37 0.70 -10.29 -14.75
C GLU A 37 0.09 -10.15 -16.15
N PRO A 38 -0.84 -11.06 -16.56
CA PRO A 38 -1.44 -11.05 -17.89
C PRO A 38 -2.59 -10.03 -18.01
N ARG A 39 -2.39 -8.81 -17.48
CA ARG A 39 -3.38 -7.73 -17.48
C ARG A 39 -2.74 -6.35 -17.40
N LEU A 40 -3.55 -5.34 -17.70
CA LEU A 40 -3.16 -3.95 -17.55
C LEU A 40 -3.05 -3.56 -16.05
N ALA A 41 -2.41 -2.42 -15.79
CA ALA A 41 -2.28 -1.87 -14.44
C ALA A 41 -3.64 -1.66 -13.79
N TYR A 42 -3.75 -2.07 -12.54
CA TYR A 42 -4.98 -1.97 -11.75
C TYR A 42 -4.70 -1.45 -10.34
N ASN A 43 -5.73 -0.95 -9.69
CA ASN A 43 -5.68 -0.50 -8.31
C ASN A 43 -5.68 -1.70 -7.35
N ARG A 44 -4.49 -2.07 -6.85
CA ARG A 44 -4.32 -3.20 -5.91
C ARG A 44 -5.04 -2.99 -4.59
N VAL A 45 -5.29 -1.75 -4.22
CA VAL A 45 -6.03 -1.40 -3.01
C VAL A 45 -7.47 -1.90 -3.07
N LEU A 46 -8.07 -1.93 -4.25
CA LEU A 46 -9.43 -2.42 -4.45
C LEU A 46 -9.55 -3.95 -4.53
N LEU A 47 -8.44 -4.69 -4.40
CA LEU A 47 -8.49 -6.16 -4.38
C LEU A 47 -9.28 -6.71 -3.18
N SER A 48 -9.27 -6.04 -2.05
CA SER A 48 -10.10 -6.39 -0.90
C SER A 48 -11.58 -6.20 -1.18
N SER A 49 -11.96 -5.08 -1.78
CA SER A 49 -13.35 -4.83 -2.21
C SER A 49 -13.77 -5.80 -3.32
N LEU A 50 -12.84 -6.17 -4.22
CA LEU A 50 -13.08 -7.20 -5.23
C LEU A 50 -13.29 -8.57 -4.56
N LEU A 51 -12.49 -8.95 -3.57
CA LEU A 51 -12.66 -10.20 -2.82
C LEU A 51 -14.00 -10.24 -2.09
N ALA A 52 -14.43 -9.10 -1.53
CA ALA A 52 -15.72 -8.95 -0.84
C ALA A 52 -16.92 -8.81 -1.79
N ASP A 53 -16.72 -8.85 -3.10
CA ASP A 53 -17.75 -8.66 -4.14
C ASP A 53 -18.44 -7.29 -4.11
N GLU A 54 -17.72 -6.26 -3.64
CA GLU A 54 -18.19 -4.88 -3.55
C GLU A 54 -17.91 -4.06 -4.82
N VAL A 55 -16.94 -4.51 -5.64
CA VAL A 55 -16.57 -3.90 -6.93
C VAL A 55 -16.35 -4.98 -7.97
N SER A 56 -16.49 -4.62 -9.25
CA SER A 56 -16.23 -5.52 -10.37
C SER A 56 -14.74 -5.50 -10.81
N ALA A 57 -14.36 -6.48 -11.63
CA ALA A 57 -13.02 -6.53 -12.23
C ALA A 57 -12.69 -5.30 -13.10
N ALA A 58 -13.71 -4.68 -13.71
CA ALA A 58 -13.53 -3.47 -14.53
C ALA A 58 -13.28 -2.22 -13.67
N ASP A 59 -13.88 -2.15 -12.48
CA ASP A 59 -13.73 -0.98 -11.58
C ASP A 59 -12.32 -0.86 -11.00
N VAL A 60 -11.55 -1.93 -10.99
CA VAL A 60 -10.18 -1.91 -10.46
C VAL A 60 -9.14 -1.49 -11.50
N GLU A 61 -9.46 -1.49 -12.80
CA GLU A 61 -8.54 -1.09 -13.88
C GLU A 61 -8.21 0.40 -13.79
N LEU A 62 -6.92 0.76 -13.79
CA LEU A 62 -6.51 2.17 -13.68
C LEU A 62 -6.74 2.95 -14.97
N ARG A 63 -6.40 2.36 -16.10
CA ARG A 63 -6.55 2.99 -17.43
C ARG A 63 -6.90 1.94 -18.46
N PRO A 64 -7.90 2.19 -19.31
CA PRO A 64 -8.29 1.25 -20.37
C PRO A 64 -7.20 1.14 -21.45
N ALA A 65 -7.18 0.03 -22.18
CA ALA A 65 -6.18 -0.26 -23.21
C ALA A 65 -6.04 0.85 -24.25
N ARG A 66 -7.15 1.50 -24.60
CA ARG A 66 -7.16 2.65 -25.52
C ARG A 66 -6.31 3.81 -25.00
N TRP A 67 -6.31 4.08 -23.70
CA TRP A 67 -5.57 5.19 -23.10
C TRP A 67 -4.06 5.04 -23.35
N TRP A 68 -3.53 3.84 -23.16
CA TRP A 68 -2.12 3.51 -23.38
C TRP A 68 -1.73 3.68 -24.85
N ARG A 69 -2.53 3.08 -25.74
CA ARG A 69 -2.29 3.12 -27.18
C ARG A 69 -2.33 4.55 -27.73
N ASP A 70 -3.34 5.33 -27.35
CA ASP A 70 -3.54 6.69 -27.88
C ASP A 70 -2.42 7.65 -27.42
N ARG A 71 -1.66 7.29 -26.37
CA ARG A 71 -0.49 8.02 -25.88
C ARG A 71 0.85 7.42 -26.31
N GLY A 72 0.83 6.45 -27.19
CA GLY A 72 2.05 5.81 -27.71
C GLY A 72 2.82 4.98 -26.67
N VAL A 73 2.15 4.52 -25.62
CA VAL A 73 2.76 3.64 -24.61
C VAL A 73 2.49 2.19 -24.98
N THR A 74 3.57 1.43 -25.22
CA THR A 74 3.50 -0.01 -25.45
C THR A 74 3.48 -0.75 -24.11
N VAL A 75 2.45 -1.54 -23.85
CA VAL A 75 2.37 -2.38 -22.63
C VAL A 75 2.52 -3.85 -23.01
N LEU A 76 3.57 -4.48 -22.50
CA LEU A 76 3.90 -5.91 -22.66
C LEU A 76 3.50 -6.65 -21.37
N TYR A 77 2.23 -7.00 -21.23
CA TYR A 77 1.70 -7.73 -20.08
C TYR A 77 1.80 -9.24 -20.29
N GLY A 78 1.89 -10.02 -19.19
CA GLY A 78 2.16 -11.46 -19.23
C GLY A 78 3.58 -11.80 -19.71
N GLN A 79 4.52 -10.85 -19.65
CA GLN A 79 5.89 -10.99 -20.13
C GLN A 79 6.87 -10.59 -19.01
N PRO A 80 7.20 -11.51 -18.08
CA PRO A 80 8.15 -11.19 -17.01
C PRO A 80 9.52 -10.79 -17.55
N ALA A 81 10.11 -9.73 -16.97
CA ALA A 81 11.53 -9.44 -17.16
C ALA A 81 12.36 -10.45 -16.36
N THR A 82 13.36 -11.07 -16.98
CA THR A 82 14.21 -12.10 -16.37
C THR A 82 15.61 -11.62 -16.10
N ALA A 83 16.11 -10.59 -16.80
CA ALA A 83 17.40 -9.99 -16.54
C ALA A 83 17.45 -8.55 -17.04
N ILE A 84 18.28 -7.75 -16.39
CA ILE A 84 18.68 -6.41 -16.81
C ILE A 84 20.19 -6.49 -17.07
N ASP A 85 20.63 -6.05 -18.25
CA ASP A 85 22.04 -5.93 -18.60
C ASP A 85 22.38 -4.45 -18.78
N PRO A 86 23.02 -3.82 -17.79
CA PRO A 86 23.37 -2.41 -17.84
C PRO A 86 24.49 -2.09 -18.87
N ALA A 87 25.38 -3.04 -19.14
CA ALA A 87 26.53 -2.82 -20.03
C ALA A 87 26.09 -2.62 -21.48
N ILE A 88 25.12 -3.41 -21.94
CA ILE A 88 24.56 -3.30 -23.30
C ILE A 88 23.18 -2.62 -23.31
N ARG A 89 22.72 -2.11 -22.15
CA ARG A 89 21.44 -1.40 -21.96
C ARG A 89 20.24 -2.17 -22.51
N ARG A 90 20.02 -3.39 -22.05
CA ARG A 90 18.91 -4.24 -22.47
C ARG A 90 18.20 -4.91 -21.31
N VAL A 91 16.89 -5.08 -21.45
CA VAL A 91 16.04 -5.89 -20.56
C VAL A 91 15.67 -7.17 -21.32
N ARG A 92 15.93 -8.34 -20.71
CA ARG A 92 15.54 -9.64 -21.26
C ARG A 92 14.20 -10.09 -20.69
N LEU A 93 13.33 -10.62 -21.54
CA LEU A 93 12.03 -11.16 -21.17
C LEU A 93 12.06 -12.70 -21.11
N ALA A 94 11.07 -13.30 -20.42
CA ALA A 94 10.94 -14.76 -20.31
C ALA A 94 10.75 -15.47 -21.66
N ASN A 95 10.15 -14.81 -22.65
CA ASN A 95 10.01 -15.34 -24.01
C ASN A 95 11.29 -15.26 -24.88
N GLY A 96 12.43 -14.82 -24.29
CA GLY A 96 13.70 -14.65 -24.97
C GLY A 96 13.89 -13.31 -25.69
N ALA A 97 12.86 -12.48 -25.80
CA ALA A 97 12.99 -11.14 -26.39
C ALA A 97 13.89 -10.25 -25.53
N SER A 98 14.57 -9.31 -26.19
CA SER A 98 15.48 -8.38 -25.54
C SER A 98 15.17 -6.93 -25.98
N ILE A 99 14.81 -6.08 -25.03
CA ILE A 99 14.33 -4.71 -25.26
C ILE A 99 15.44 -3.72 -24.93
N PRO A 100 15.89 -2.89 -25.85
CA PRO A 100 16.91 -1.87 -25.61
C PRO A 100 16.28 -0.67 -24.87
N TYR A 101 17.10 0.02 -24.03
CA TYR A 101 16.70 1.24 -23.37
C TYR A 101 17.81 2.30 -23.38
N SER A 102 17.45 3.57 -23.39
CA SER A 102 18.30 4.69 -22.99
C SER A 102 18.06 5.08 -21.54
N LYS A 103 16.83 4.91 -21.05
CA LYS A 103 16.44 5.07 -19.66
C LYS A 103 15.65 3.86 -19.19
N LEU A 104 15.92 3.40 -17.97
CA LEU A 104 15.20 2.29 -17.34
C LEU A 104 14.58 2.74 -16.02
N VAL A 105 13.33 2.34 -15.78
CA VAL A 105 12.65 2.53 -14.49
C VAL A 105 12.26 1.16 -13.95
N ILE A 106 12.77 0.83 -12.76
CA ILE A 106 12.39 -0.39 -12.04
C ILE A 106 11.24 -0.04 -11.12
N ALA A 107 10.07 -0.63 -11.35
CA ALA A 107 8.83 -0.44 -10.59
C ALA A 107 8.20 -1.79 -10.24
N THR A 108 9.06 -2.76 -9.85
CA THR A 108 8.71 -4.18 -9.62
C THR A 108 7.89 -4.42 -8.36
N GLY A 109 7.68 -3.39 -7.53
CA GLY A 109 6.87 -3.49 -6.32
C GLY A 109 7.44 -4.45 -5.28
N SER A 110 6.57 -5.23 -4.66
CA SER A 110 6.90 -6.14 -3.58
C SER A 110 6.17 -7.48 -3.72
N ARG A 111 6.63 -8.49 -2.98
CA ARG A 111 6.03 -9.82 -2.87
C ARG A 111 5.62 -10.14 -1.44
N PRO A 112 4.61 -10.98 -1.21
CA PRO A 112 4.24 -11.43 0.13
C PRO A 112 5.40 -12.12 0.84
N ILE A 113 5.50 -11.87 2.15
CA ILE A 113 6.41 -12.63 3.02
C ILE A 113 5.84 -14.04 3.17
N ARG A 114 6.69 -15.04 2.93
CA ARG A 114 6.38 -16.44 3.20
C ARG A 114 6.94 -16.81 4.56
N LEU A 115 6.09 -17.36 5.42
CA LEU A 115 6.55 -17.92 6.69
C LEU A 115 7.35 -19.20 6.44
N THR A 116 8.36 -19.44 7.28
CA THR A 116 9.23 -20.62 7.19
C THR A 116 8.78 -21.79 8.07
N ALA A 117 7.55 -21.74 8.61
CA ALA A 117 7.01 -22.81 9.42
C ALA A 117 6.74 -24.09 8.58
N PRO A 118 6.92 -25.29 9.16
CA PRO A 118 6.60 -26.54 8.49
C PRO A 118 5.17 -26.57 7.96
N GLY A 119 4.96 -27.11 6.76
CA GLY A 119 3.66 -27.27 6.12
C GLY A 119 3.18 -26.04 5.34
N MET A 120 3.98 -24.99 5.21
CA MET A 120 3.63 -23.79 4.41
C MET A 120 3.58 -24.03 2.89
N ASP A 121 3.98 -25.20 2.43
CA ASP A 121 3.92 -25.66 1.04
C ASP A 121 2.68 -26.53 0.73
N LEU A 122 1.86 -26.85 1.73
CA LEU A 122 0.66 -27.65 1.57
C LEU A 122 -0.37 -26.96 0.66
N ARG A 123 -1.13 -27.77 -0.07
CA ARG A 123 -2.28 -27.27 -0.83
C ARG A 123 -3.30 -26.63 0.11
N GLY A 124 -3.78 -25.44 -0.25
CA GLY A 124 -4.67 -24.66 0.62
C GLY A 124 -3.95 -23.55 1.39
N VAL A 125 -2.62 -23.49 1.38
CA VAL A 125 -1.89 -22.29 1.79
C VAL A 125 -1.92 -21.28 0.64
N ARG A 126 -2.33 -20.05 0.94
CA ARG A 126 -2.50 -18.95 -0.02
C ARG A 126 -1.87 -17.66 0.54
N VAL A 127 -1.67 -16.72 -0.34
CA VAL A 127 -1.37 -15.33 -0.02
C VAL A 127 -2.50 -14.44 -0.54
N PHE A 128 -2.43 -13.13 -0.26
CA PHE A 128 -3.38 -12.16 -0.77
C PHE A 128 -2.62 -10.95 -1.28
N ARG A 129 -2.37 -10.88 -2.59
CA ARG A 129 -1.54 -9.84 -3.19
C ARG A 129 -1.98 -9.38 -4.56
N ASP A 130 -2.47 -10.26 -5.40
CA ASP A 130 -2.79 -9.98 -6.78
C ASP A 130 -4.18 -10.48 -7.18
N PHE A 131 -4.49 -10.29 -8.45
CA PHE A 131 -5.81 -10.64 -8.99
C PHE A 131 -6.04 -12.16 -9.06
N ALA A 132 -4.97 -12.94 -9.26
CA ALA A 132 -5.07 -14.41 -9.26
C ALA A 132 -5.35 -14.92 -7.85
N ASP A 133 -4.73 -14.32 -6.83
CA ASP A 133 -5.01 -14.64 -5.43
C ASP A 133 -6.48 -14.39 -5.08
N VAL A 134 -7.07 -13.27 -5.55
CA VAL A 134 -8.51 -13.00 -5.35
C VAL A 134 -9.38 -14.10 -5.95
N ALA A 135 -9.09 -14.51 -7.19
CA ALA A 135 -9.86 -15.57 -7.85
C ALA A 135 -9.77 -16.91 -7.09
N ASP A 136 -8.55 -17.27 -6.67
CA ASP A 136 -8.30 -18.49 -5.88
C ASP A 136 -9.02 -18.45 -4.52
N LEU A 137 -8.97 -17.32 -3.81
CA LEU A 137 -9.62 -17.16 -2.51
C LEU A 137 -11.14 -17.19 -2.63
N ARG A 138 -11.73 -16.55 -3.64
CA ARG A 138 -13.18 -16.61 -3.89
C ARG A 138 -13.66 -18.03 -4.16
N CYS A 139 -12.91 -18.79 -4.94
CA CYS A 139 -13.22 -20.19 -5.21
C CYS A 139 -13.13 -21.07 -3.96
N ALA A 140 -12.16 -20.80 -3.08
CA ALA A 140 -11.89 -21.61 -1.89
C ALA A 140 -12.76 -21.23 -0.67
N ALA A 141 -13.37 -20.04 -0.64
CA ALA A 141 -14.04 -19.51 0.54
C ALA A 141 -15.34 -20.24 0.93
N LYS A 142 -16.14 -20.70 -0.04
CA LYS A 142 -17.50 -21.19 0.19
C LYS A 142 -17.53 -22.41 1.14
N GLY A 143 -18.03 -22.17 2.35
CA GLY A 143 -18.17 -23.21 3.39
C GLY A 143 -16.86 -23.65 4.04
N ALA A 144 -15.73 -23.02 3.69
CA ALA A 144 -14.43 -23.39 4.24
C ALA A 144 -14.25 -22.86 5.67
N ARG A 145 -13.43 -23.60 6.45
CA ARG A 145 -12.82 -23.08 7.67
C ARG A 145 -11.50 -22.42 7.25
N ALA A 146 -11.43 -21.13 7.35
CA ALA A 146 -10.26 -20.36 6.91
C ALA A 146 -9.51 -19.79 8.12
N VAL A 147 -8.20 -19.96 8.13
CA VAL A 147 -7.33 -19.26 9.05
C VAL A 147 -6.58 -18.17 8.28
N VAL A 148 -6.57 -16.95 8.82
CA VAL A 148 -5.79 -15.84 8.29
C VAL A 148 -4.69 -15.50 9.28
N ILE A 149 -3.42 -15.57 8.87
CA ILE A 149 -2.29 -15.19 9.70
C ILE A 149 -1.89 -13.76 9.36
N GLY A 150 -1.97 -12.85 10.35
CA GLY A 150 -1.61 -11.45 10.25
C GLY A 150 -2.78 -10.51 10.54
N GLY A 151 -2.66 -9.70 11.60
CA GLY A 151 -3.67 -8.72 12.05
C GLY A 151 -3.46 -7.31 11.49
N GLY A 152 -2.64 -7.16 10.44
CA GLY A 152 -2.51 -5.92 9.68
C GLY A 152 -3.63 -5.74 8.68
N LEU A 153 -3.59 -4.63 7.91
CA LEU A 153 -4.64 -4.25 6.95
C LEU A 153 -5.05 -5.40 6.01
N LEU A 154 -4.07 -5.97 5.27
CA LEU A 154 -4.36 -7.00 4.27
C LEU A 154 -4.96 -8.27 4.88
N GLY A 155 -4.53 -8.65 6.09
CA GLY A 155 -5.10 -9.79 6.79
C GLY A 155 -6.55 -9.56 7.22
N LEU A 156 -6.85 -8.38 7.74
CA LEU A 156 -8.20 -7.98 8.11
C LEU A 156 -9.14 -7.91 6.90
N GLU A 157 -8.65 -7.37 5.79
CA GLU A 157 -9.41 -7.30 4.53
C GLU A 157 -9.63 -8.68 3.92
N ALA A 158 -8.60 -9.55 3.94
CA ALA A 158 -8.75 -10.94 3.51
C ALA A 158 -9.78 -11.68 4.38
N ALA A 159 -9.70 -11.53 5.71
CA ALA A 159 -10.64 -12.13 6.63
C ALA A 159 -12.09 -11.69 6.36
N TYR A 160 -12.30 -10.38 6.19
CA TYR A 160 -13.60 -9.84 5.85
C TYR A 160 -14.14 -10.36 4.50
N GLY A 161 -13.30 -10.35 3.46
CA GLY A 161 -13.68 -10.87 2.15
C GLY A 161 -14.04 -12.35 2.18
N LEU A 162 -13.29 -13.16 2.94
CA LEU A 162 -13.57 -14.58 3.13
C LEU A 162 -14.89 -14.83 3.87
N VAL A 163 -15.20 -14.05 4.93
CA VAL A 163 -16.51 -14.13 5.60
C VAL A 163 -17.64 -13.80 4.63
N LYS A 164 -17.49 -12.75 3.82
CA LYS A 164 -18.45 -12.41 2.75
C LYS A 164 -18.61 -13.53 1.73
N GLY A 165 -17.54 -14.25 1.42
CA GLY A 165 -17.53 -15.44 0.55
C GLY A 165 -18.12 -16.71 1.20
N GLY A 166 -18.56 -16.64 2.47
CA GLY A 166 -19.20 -17.74 3.19
C GLY A 166 -18.25 -18.66 3.95
N ALA A 167 -17.02 -18.25 4.23
CA ALA A 167 -16.08 -18.95 5.09
C ALA A 167 -16.35 -18.66 6.58
N LYS A 168 -16.00 -19.63 7.44
CA LYS A 168 -15.79 -19.40 8.88
C LYS A 168 -14.33 -19.00 9.07
N VAL A 169 -14.08 -17.80 9.60
CA VAL A 169 -12.73 -17.22 9.63
C VAL A 169 -12.22 -17.04 11.04
N THR A 170 -11.03 -17.59 11.30
CA THR A 170 -10.24 -17.29 12.50
C THR A 170 -9.00 -16.48 12.07
N LEU A 171 -8.84 -15.28 12.59
CA LEU A 171 -7.66 -14.43 12.38
C LEU A 171 -6.66 -14.68 13.51
N VAL A 172 -5.45 -15.07 13.16
CA VAL A 172 -4.34 -15.33 14.10
C VAL A 172 -3.31 -14.24 13.97
N HIS A 173 -3.00 -13.55 15.07
CA HIS A 173 -2.03 -12.47 15.07
C HIS A 173 -1.02 -12.63 16.20
N LEU A 174 0.26 -12.47 15.84
CA LEU A 174 1.38 -12.62 16.78
C LEU A 174 1.38 -11.52 17.87
N MET A 175 1.02 -10.29 17.50
CA MET A 175 1.04 -9.15 18.40
C MET A 175 -0.18 -9.12 19.32
N ASP A 176 -0.11 -8.30 20.36
CA ASP A 176 -1.15 -8.12 21.38
C ASP A 176 -2.38 -7.34 20.93
N ARG A 177 -2.32 -6.72 19.72
CA ARG A 177 -3.40 -5.91 19.15
C ARG A 177 -3.37 -5.89 17.64
N LEU A 178 -4.52 -5.62 17.03
CA LEU A 178 -4.64 -5.43 15.59
C LEU A 178 -4.01 -4.10 15.15
N MET A 179 -3.42 -4.12 13.95
CA MET A 179 -2.83 -2.92 13.32
C MET A 179 -1.90 -2.14 14.27
N GLU A 180 -1.03 -2.83 14.97
CA GLU A 180 -0.13 -2.28 16.02
C GLU A 180 0.77 -1.14 15.52
N ARG A 181 1.00 -1.07 14.21
CA ARG A 181 1.79 -0.01 13.58
C ARG A 181 0.98 1.24 13.24
N GLN A 182 -0.36 1.16 13.27
CA GLN A 182 -1.26 2.24 12.88
C GLN A 182 -2.21 2.66 13.99
N LEU A 183 -2.47 1.81 14.97
CA LEU A 183 -3.45 2.06 16.01
C LEU A 183 -2.83 1.96 17.39
N ASP A 184 -3.32 2.79 18.30
CA ASP A 184 -3.06 2.62 19.72
C ASP A 184 -3.95 1.51 20.34
N ALA A 185 -3.71 1.14 21.58
CA ALA A 185 -4.42 0.03 22.21
C ALA A 185 -5.94 0.21 22.22
N ARG A 186 -6.43 1.45 22.42
CA ARG A 186 -7.87 1.73 22.50
C ARG A 186 -8.56 1.60 21.15
N SER A 187 -8.00 2.21 20.12
CA SER A 187 -8.56 2.11 18.77
C SER A 187 -8.43 0.71 18.18
N ALA A 188 -7.36 -0.02 18.53
CA ALA A 188 -7.19 -1.42 18.15
C ALA A 188 -8.22 -2.36 18.81
N ASP A 189 -8.54 -2.14 20.11
CA ASP A 189 -9.62 -2.87 20.79
C ASP A 189 -10.99 -2.59 20.15
N MET A 190 -11.27 -1.33 19.81
CA MET A 190 -12.49 -0.98 19.08
C MET A 190 -12.55 -1.68 17.71
N LEU A 191 -11.43 -1.74 16.99
CA LEU A 191 -11.34 -2.45 15.71
C LEU A 191 -11.59 -3.96 15.88
N ALA A 192 -10.99 -4.59 16.89
CA ALA A 192 -11.17 -6.02 17.15
C ALA A 192 -12.66 -6.36 17.37
N ARG A 193 -13.37 -5.59 18.20
CA ARG A 193 -14.82 -5.76 18.42
C ARG A 193 -15.64 -5.60 17.14
N GLU A 194 -15.28 -4.66 16.29
CA GLU A 194 -15.98 -4.46 15.01
C GLU A 194 -15.72 -5.60 14.02
N VAL A 195 -14.52 -6.17 14.04
CA VAL A 195 -14.14 -7.33 13.22
C VAL A 195 -14.85 -8.60 13.71
N GLU A 196 -14.90 -8.81 15.04
CA GLU A 196 -15.63 -9.92 15.65
C GLU A 196 -17.15 -9.84 15.41
N ALA A 197 -17.72 -8.64 15.50
CA ALA A 197 -19.14 -8.41 15.18
C ALA A 197 -19.49 -8.74 13.72
N ARG A 198 -18.50 -8.82 12.83
CA ARG A 198 -18.65 -9.23 11.43
C ARG A 198 -18.40 -10.72 11.20
N GLY A 199 -18.20 -11.49 12.27
CA GLY A 199 -18.09 -12.95 12.21
C GLY A 199 -16.67 -13.48 12.03
N VAL A 200 -15.65 -12.67 12.30
CA VAL A 200 -14.25 -13.12 12.36
C VAL A 200 -13.87 -13.41 13.81
N GLU A 201 -13.45 -14.61 14.12
CA GLU A 201 -12.82 -14.92 15.40
C GLU A 201 -11.40 -14.34 15.44
N VAL A 202 -11.03 -13.58 16.48
CA VAL A 202 -9.73 -12.91 16.58
C VAL A 202 -8.89 -13.53 17.70
N LEU A 203 -7.70 -14.03 17.36
CA LEU A 203 -6.73 -14.58 18.30
C LEU A 203 -5.46 -13.70 18.27
N LEU A 204 -5.27 -12.91 19.33
CA LEU A 204 -4.10 -12.05 19.53
C LEU A 204 -3.04 -12.73 20.39
N GLY A 205 -1.77 -12.31 20.29
CA GLY A 205 -0.65 -12.93 21.00
C GLY A 205 -0.44 -14.40 20.62
N ALA A 206 -0.88 -14.78 19.41
CA ALA A 206 -0.93 -16.16 18.97
C ALA A 206 0.12 -16.41 17.88
N GLU A 207 1.15 -17.17 18.21
CA GLU A 207 2.24 -17.53 17.30
C GLU A 207 1.91 -18.84 16.57
N THR A 208 1.96 -18.82 15.24
CA THR A 208 1.83 -20.00 14.40
C THR A 208 3.17 -20.72 14.30
N THR A 209 3.21 -22.00 14.66
CA THR A 209 4.43 -22.82 14.65
C THR A 209 4.45 -23.84 13.52
N LYS A 210 3.29 -24.31 13.05
CA LYS A 210 3.20 -25.35 12.02
C LYS A 210 1.83 -25.31 11.34
N VAL A 211 1.80 -25.68 10.06
CA VAL A 211 0.56 -26.05 9.35
C VAL A 211 0.41 -27.56 9.35
N GLU A 212 -0.71 -28.05 9.86
CA GLU A 212 -1.02 -29.47 9.92
C GLU A 212 -1.67 -29.93 8.63
N GLY A 213 -1.37 -31.18 8.25
CA GLY A 213 -1.91 -31.85 7.08
C GLY A 213 -0.87 -32.73 6.38
N ILE A 214 -1.31 -33.58 5.45
CA ILE A 214 -0.43 -34.46 4.67
C ILE A 214 -0.29 -33.93 3.24
N ARG A 215 -1.38 -33.68 2.54
CA ARG A 215 -1.41 -33.18 1.15
C ARG A 215 -2.02 -31.79 1.03
N ARG A 216 -2.82 -31.41 2.01
CA ARG A 216 -3.52 -30.13 2.09
C ARG A 216 -3.54 -29.65 3.53
N VAL A 217 -3.91 -28.40 3.71
CA VAL A 217 -4.15 -27.80 5.03
C VAL A 217 -5.31 -28.54 5.71
N GLU A 218 -5.12 -28.94 6.94
CA GLU A 218 -6.13 -29.56 7.82
C GLU A 218 -6.22 -28.80 9.15
N GLY A 219 -5.19 -27.99 9.48
CA GLY A 219 -5.18 -27.15 10.66
C GLY A 219 -3.92 -26.28 10.76
N VAL A 220 -3.95 -25.40 11.74
CA VAL A 220 -2.83 -24.51 12.11
C VAL A 220 -2.53 -24.71 13.59
N ARG A 221 -1.28 -25.06 13.91
CA ARG A 221 -0.81 -25.24 15.27
C ARG A 221 -0.20 -23.96 15.80
N LEU A 222 -0.60 -23.58 17.00
CA LEU A 222 -0.07 -22.45 17.74
C LEU A 222 1.04 -22.88 18.73
N ALA A 223 1.84 -21.92 19.21
CA ALA A 223 2.91 -22.16 20.16
C ALA A 223 2.41 -22.65 21.54
N ASP A 224 1.18 -22.32 21.92
CA ASP A 224 0.53 -22.80 23.13
C ASP A 224 -0.03 -24.23 23.02
N GLY A 225 0.17 -24.89 21.88
CA GLY A 225 -0.25 -26.25 21.61
C GLY A 225 -1.65 -26.40 21.00
N ARG A 226 -2.47 -25.35 20.97
CA ARG A 226 -3.77 -25.38 20.30
C ARG A 226 -3.62 -25.67 18.81
N VAL A 227 -4.57 -26.40 18.25
CA VAL A 227 -4.70 -26.60 16.82
C VAL A 227 -6.04 -26.05 16.36
N ILE A 228 -5.98 -25.11 15.41
CA ILE A 228 -7.17 -24.52 14.77
C ILE A 228 -7.43 -25.31 13.50
N GLU A 229 -8.58 -25.95 13.40
CA GLU A 229 -8.96 -26.68 12.18
C GLU A 229 -9.13 -25.72 11.00
N ALA A 230 -8.55 -26.05 9.84
CA ALA A 230 -8.58 -25.20 8.66
C ALA A 230 -8.56 -26.02 7.38
N ASP A 231 -9.34 -25.58 6.40
CA ASP A 231 -9.35 -26.09 5.02
C ASP A 231 -8.58 -25.13 4.09
N LEU A 232 -8.43 -23.87 4.53
CA LEU A 232 -7.77 -22.76 3.85
C LEU A 232 -6.92 -21.96 4.83
N LEU A 233 -5.69 -21.67 4.45
CA LEU A 233 -4.79 -20.78 5.20
C LEU A 233 -4.37 -19.60 4.32
N VAL A 234 -4.58 -18.37 4.80
CA VAL A 234 -4.11 -17.15 4.13
C VAL A 234 -3.01 -16.51 4.94
N VAL A 235 -1.84 -16.30 4.32
CA VAL A 235 -0.68 -15.66 4.98
C VAL A 235 -0.60 -14.20 4.54
N ALA A 236 -0.82 -13.28 5.48
CA ALA A 236 -0.86 -11.83 5.27
C ALA A 236 0.01 -11.08 6.30
N VAL A 237 1.27 -11.53 6.47
CA VAL A 237 2.22 -11.03 7.49
C VAL A 237 3.12 -9.92 6.98
N GLY A 238 2.78 -9.30 5.87
CA GLY A 238 3.53 -8.21 5.24
C GLY A 238 4.14 -8.59 3.90
N VAL A 239 4.90 -7.64 3.35
CA VAL A 239 5.51 -7.75 2.02
C VAL A 239 7.01 -7.47 2.08
N ARG A 240 7.74 -7.90 1.06
CA ARG A 240 9.16 -7.64 0.89
C ARG A 240 9.41 -7.05 -0.49
N PRO A 241 10.19 -5.95 -0.63
CA PRO A 241 10.55 -5.37 -1.91
C PRO A 241 11.13 -6.38 -2.91
N ASN A 242 10.77 -6.28 -4.18
CA ASN A 242 11.30 -7.10 -5.25
C ASN A 242 12.63 -6.49 -5.75
N THR A 243 13.75 -7.00 -5.28
CA THR A 243 15.09 -6.50 -5.57
C THR A 243 15.92 -7.45 -6.44
N ASP A 244 15.43 -8.66 -6.73
CA ASP A 244 16.22 -9.74 -7.33
C ASP A 244 16.79 -9.36 -8.71
N LEU A 245 15.99 -8.71 -9.58
CA LEU A 245 16.46 -8.23 -10.89
C LEU A 245 17.54 -7.15 -10.76
N ALA A 246 17.38 -6.22 -9.83
CA ALA A 246 18.34 -5.15 -9.59
C ALA A 246 19.65 -5.72 -9.03
N ARG A 247 19.56 -6.61 -8.03
CA ARG A 247 20.71 -7.28 -7.44
C ARG A 247 21.52 -8.08 -8.48
N ALA A 248 20.82 -8.84 -9.32
CA ALA A 248 21.45 -9.63 -10.39
C ALA A 248 22.11 -8.76 -11.46
N ALA A 249 21.65 -7.52 -11.63
CA ALA A 249 22.22 -6.53 -12.53
C ALA A 249 23.36 -5.69 -11.91
N GLY A 250 23.80 -5.99 -10.67
CA GLY A 250 24.84 -5.25 -9.96
C GLY A 250 24.42 -3.87 -9.47
N ILE A 251 23.09 -3.63 -9.34
CA ILE A 251 22.54 -2.40 -8.76
C ILE A 251 22.51 -2.55 -7.24
N ASP A 252 22.87 -1.49 -6.52
CA ASP A 252 22.91 -1.50 -5.06
C ASP A 252 21.52 -1.71 -4.46
N VAL A 253 21.44 -2.67 -3.53
CA VAL A 253 20.23 -3.04 -2.83
C VAL A 253 20.52 -3.34 -1.36
N ASP A 254 19.63 -2.90 -0.48
CA ASP A 254 19.57 -3.33 0.92
C ASP A 254 18.20 -4.00 1.17
N ARG A 255 17.29 -3.38 1.88
CA ARG A 255 15.89 -3.83 1.99
C ARG A 255 15.13 -3.61 0.68
N GLY A 256 15.40 -2.51 -0.01
CA GLY A 256 14.91 -2.14 -1.32
C GLY A 256 16.05 -1.84 -2.29
N ILE A 257 15.71 -1.33 -3.48
CA ILE A 257 16.67 -0.82 -4.46
C ILE A 257 17.08 0.58 -4.02
N ILE A 258 18.35 0.79 -3.68
CA ILE A 258 18.85 2.06 -3.14
C ILE A 258 18.77 3.14 -4.22
N VAL A 259 18.10 4.26 -3.89
CA VAL A 259 17.99 5.42 -4.76
C VAL A 259 18.34 6.71 -4.04
N GLY A 260 18.94 7.65 -4.78
CA GLY A 260 19.16 9.01 -4.30
C GLY A 260 17.91 9.90 -4.44
N ASP A 261 18.02 11.18 -4.12
CA ASP A 261 16.93 12.17 -4.20
C ASP A 261 16.40 12.37 -5.63
N GLY A 262 17.16 11.97 -6.64
CA GLY A 262 16.74 11.92 -8.03
C GLY A 262 16.01 10.63 -8.43
N LEU A 263 15.78 9.72 -7.49
CA LEU A 263 15.26 8.36 -7.72
C LEU A 263 16.12 7.54 -8.69
N GLN A 264 17.39 7.92 -8.85
CA GLN A 264 18.39 7.23 -9.62
C GLN A 264 19.11 6.22 -8.73
N THR A 265 19.36 5.04 -9.27
CA THR A 265 20.10 3.95 -8.61
C THR A 265 21.62 4.21 -8.66
N SER A 266 22.43 3.27 -8.16
CA SER A 266 23.88 3.30 -8.29
C SER A 266 24.37 3.21 -9.76
N VAL A 267 23.51 2.82 -10.69
CA VAL A 267 23.82 2.71 -12.12
C VAL A 267 23.18 3.86 -12.88
N ALA A 268 23.99 4.55 -13.69
CA ALA A 268 23.52 5.68 -14.50
C ALA A 268 22.37 5.28 -15.44
N ASP A 269 21.38 6.18 -15.61
CA ASP A 269 20.23 5.98 -16.47
C ASP A 269 19.24 4.88 -16.02
N ILE A 270 19.46 4.31 -14.81
CA ILE A 270 18.52 3.37 -14.18
C ILE A 270 17.95 4.01 -12.92
N HIS A 271 16.64 4.01 -12.83
CA HIS A 271 15.85 4.58 -11.73
C HIS A 271 15.01 3.50 -11.07
N ALA A 272 14.60 3.71 -9.81
CA ALA A 272 13.60 2.86 -9.16
C ALA A 272 12.55 3.69 -8.42
N ILE A 273 11.28 3.23 -8.46
CA ILE A 273 10.13 3.88 -7.82
C ILE A 273 9.15 2.86 -7.23
N GLY A 274 8.35 3.29 -6.28
CA GLY A 274 7.32 2.47 -5.63
C GLY A 274 7.90 1.58 -4.53
N GLU A 275 7.20 0.50 -4.21
CA GLU A 275 7.53 -0.38 -3.08
C GLU A 275 8.87 -1.12 -3.20
N CYS A 276 9.46 -1.20 -4.41
CA CYS A 276 10.79 -1.79 -4.57
C CYS A 276 11.93 -0.81 -4.26
N ALA A 277 11.66 0.49 -4.21
CA ALA A 277 12.68 1.52 -3.99
C ALA A 277 12.94 1.78 -2.50
N GLU A 278 14.21 1.99 -2.18
CA GLU A 278 14.66 2.43 -0.86
C GLU A 278 15.32 3.79 -0.97
N HIS A 279 14.73 4.80 -0.32
CA HIS A 279 15.23 6.17 -0.30
C HIS A 279 15.60 6.56 1.12
N ARG A 280 16.86 6.97 1.35
CA ARG A 280 17.40 7.36 2.66
C ARG A 280 17.12 6.32 3.75
N GLY A 281 17.28 5.02 3.44
CA GLY A 281 17.02 3.90 4.36
C GLY A 281 15.53 3.62 4.60
N GLN A 282 14.60 4.19 3.82
CA GLN A 282 13.17 3.96 3.96
C GLN A 282 12.58 3.29 2.72
N CYS A 283 11.86 2.18 2.95
CA CYS A 283 10.96 1.57 1.97
C CYS A 283 9.52 1.95 2.35
N TYR A 284 8.75 2.39 1.37
CA TYR A 284 7.37 2.84 1.59
C TYR A 284 6.39 1.80 1.06
N GLY A 285 5.55 1.25 1.94
CA GLY A 285 4.48 0.32 1.57
C GLY A 285 3.13 1.00 1.31
N LEU A 286 3.13 2.26 0.87
CA LEU A 286 1.95 3.08 0.68
C LEU A 286 1.86 3.58 -0.76
N VAL A 287 0.63 3.84 -1.22
CA VAL A 287 0.37 4.31 -2.58
C VAL A 287 0.85 5.75 -2.77
N GLU A 288 0.60 6.64 -1.80
CA GLU A 288 0.94 8.07 -1.98
C GLU A 288 2.44 8.31 -2.12
N PRO A 289 3.34 7.74 -1.30
CA PRO A 289 4.78 7.81 -1.57
C PRO A 289 5.18 7.31 -2.95
N ALA A 290 4.57 6.22 -3.43
CA ALA A 290 4.84 5.70 -4.77
C ALA A 290 4.39 6.68 -5.87
N HIS A 291 3.26 7.36 -5.68
CA HIS A 291 2.78 8.41 -6.57
C HIS A 291 3.66 9.67 -6.52
N GLU A 292 4.13 10.09 -5.33
CA GLU A 292 5.07 11.20 -5.19
C GLU A 292 6.39 10.91 -5.92
N GLN A 293 6.95 9.72 -5.74
CA GLN A 293 8.14 9.27 -6.46
C GLN A 293 7.91 9.28 -7.98
N ALA A 294 6.77 8.79 -8.45
CA ALA A 294 6.39 8.79 -9.85
C ALA A 294 6.34 10.21 -10.42
N ARG A 295 5.69 11.16 -9.72
CA ARG A 295 5.63 12.59 -10.09
C ARG A 295 7.02 13.23 -10.15
N VAL A 296 7.85 12.99 -9.13
CA VAL A 296 9.21 13.55 -9.09
C VAL A 296 10.06 13.01 -10.24
N LEU A 297 10.03 11.69 -10.49
CA LEU A 297 10.81 11.10 -11.57
C LEU A 297 10.34 11.58 -12.95
N ALA A 298 9.04 11.67 -13.18
CA ALA A 298 8.48 12.19 -14.44
C ALA A 298 8.91 13.64 -14.70
N ARG A 299 8.89 14.51 -13.69
CA ARG A 299 9.40 15.88 -13.78
C ARG A 299 10.88 15.93 -14.15
N ARG A 300 11.70 15.08 -13.52
CA ARG A 300 13.15 14.99 -13.81
C ARG A 300 13.41 14.55 -15.24
N LEU A 301 12.73 13.51 -15.70
CA LEU A 301 12.89 13.03 -17.07
C LEU A 301 12.33 13.99 -18.10
N ALA A 302 11.41 14.89 -17.72
CA ALA A 302 10.97 16.02 -18.51
C ALA A 302 11.95 17.21 -18.51
N GLY A 303 13.09 17.13 -17.77
CA GLY A 303 14.12 18.16 -17.71
C GLY A 303 13.96 19.17 -16.54
N VAL A 304 13.00 18.96 -15.64
CA VAL A 304 12.79 19.81 -14.47
C VAL A 304 13.71 19.34 -13.33
N ASN A 305 14.37 20.27 -12.66
CA ASN A 305 15.16 19.95 -11.46
C ASN A 305 14.23 19.67 -10.26
N ALA A 306 13.82 18.40 -10.10
CA ALA A 306 12.94 17.93 -9.04
C ALA A 306 13.67 16.93 -8.15
N HIS A 307 13.39 16.94 -6.85
CA HIS A 307 14.00 16.04 -5.86
C HIS A 307 12.92 15.42 -4.98
N TYR A 308 13.03 14.11 -4.76
CA TYR A 308 12.26 13.41 -3.76
C TYR A 308 12.94 13.57 -2.40
N ARG A 309 12.23 14.11 -1.43
CA ARG A 309 12.78 14.37 -0.09
C ARG A 309 12.30 13.38 0.97
N GLY A 310 11.61 12.32 0.55
CA GLY A 310 10.86 11.42 1.40
C GLY A 310 9.40 11.85 1.50
N SER A 311 8.56 10.93 1.94
CA SER A 311 7.13 11.16 2.17
C SER A 311 6.83 11.13 3.65
N ALA A 312 6.05 12.08 4.13
CA ALA A 312 5.38 11.95 5.41
C ALA A 312 4.32 10.84 5.31
N LEU A 313 4.18 10.05 6.36
CA LEU A 313 3.26 8.92 6.34
C LEU A 313 1.99 9.26 7.13
N ALA A 314 0.87 9.13 6.46
CA ALA A 314 -0.44 9.05 7.09
C ALA A 314 -1.15 7.80 6.57
N THR A 315 -1.88 7.16 7.46
CA THR A 315 -2.68 5.99 7.17
C THR A 315 -4.15 6.41 7.21
N ASN A 316 -4.84 6.35 6.08
CA ASN A 316 -6.29 6.61 6.02
C ASN A 316 -6.94 5.39 5.37
N LEU A 317 -7.59 4.57 6.17
CA LEU A 317 -8.03 3.23 5.79
C LEU A 317 -9.52 3.05 6.04
N LYS A 318 -10.12 2.19 5.20
CA LYS A 318 -11.41 1.58 5.48
C LYS A 318 -11.18 0.08 5.69
N VAL A 319 -11.06 -0.34 6.95
CA VAL A 319 -10.79 -1.72 7.33
C VAL A 319 -12.10 -2.40 7.67
N SER A 320 -12.46 -3.45 6.94
CA SER A 320 -13.70 -4.20 7.22
C SER A 320 -14.92 -3.29 7.42
N GLY A 321 -15.03 -2.20 6.65
CA GLY A 321 -16.14 -1.25 6.77
C GLY A 321 -15.99 -0.17 7.85
N VAL A 322 -14.91 -0.18 8.64
CA VAL A 322 -14.58 0.84 9.64
C VAL A 322 -13.54 1.80 9.08
N ARG A 323 -13.73 3.10 9.29
CA ARG A 323 -12.74 4.10 8.91
C ARG A 323 -11.74 4.29 10.05
N VAL A 324 -10.46 4.27 9.74
CA VAL A 324 -9.38 4.56 10.67
C VAL A 324 -8.36 5.48 10.01
N PHE A 325 -7.81 6.38 10.80
CA PHE A 325 -6.75 7.28 10.38
C PHE A 325 -5.67 7.31 11.44
N SER A 326 -4.40 7.34 11.02
CA SER A 326 -3.28 7.64 11.91
C SER A 326 -2.16 8.35 11.17
N ALA A 327 -1.46 9.24 11.88
CA ALA A 327 -0.32 9.96 11.34
C ALA A 327 0.67 10.33 12.47
N GLY A 328 1.94 10.46 12.11
CA GLY A 328 3.01 10.92 13.00
C GLY A 328 3.24 9.98 14.20
N ASP A 329 3.75 10.53 15.30
CA ASP A 329 3.94 9.81 16.56
C ASP A 329 2.62 9.72 17.35
N PHE A 330 1.71 8.88 16.88
CA PHE A 330 0.39 8.70 17.47
C PHE A 330 0.41 7.94 18.82
N LEU A 331 1.47 7.22 19.14
CA LEU A 331 1.61 6.57 20.43
C LEU A 331 1.99 7.59 21.51
N GLY A 332 2.83 8.54 21.15
CA GLY A 332 3.39 9.56 22.03
C GLY A 332 4.65 9.05 22.75
N ALA A 333 5.68 9.87 22.73
CA ALA A 333 6.93 9.66 23.48
C ALA A 333 6.86 10.32 24.87
N ALA A 334 7.89 10.12 25.69
CA ALA A 334 8.02 10.82 26.95
C ALA A 334 8.06 12.35 26.74
N GLY A 335 7.26 13.09 27.52
CA GLY A 335 7.13 14.54 27.40
C GLY A 335 6.08 15.01 26.39
N THR A 336 5.32 14.11 25.79
CA THR A 336 4.14 14.47 24.97
C THR A 336 2.87 14.50 25.82
N GLU A 337 1.90 15.29 25.40
CA GLU A 337 0.54 15.34 25.95
C GLU A 337 -0.43 14.73 24.97
N ALA A 338 -1.55 14.18 25.43
CA ALA A 338 -2.60 13.66 24.58
C ALA A 338 -3.96 14.25 24.92
N ILE A 339 -4.66 14.73 23.88
CA ILE A 339 -6.09 15.07 23.96
C ILE A 339 -6.86 13.87 23.41
N VAL A 340 -7.81 13.34 24.19
CA VAL A 340 -8.62 12.19 23.81
C VAL A 340 -10.09 12.54 23.85
N LEU A 341 -10.80 12.25 22.76
CA LEU A 341 -12.25 12.29 22.67
C LEU A 341 -12.75 10.90 22.29
N SER A 342 -13.69 10.36 23.08
CA SER A 342 -14.26 9.03 22.82
C SER A 342 -15.76 9.07 23.02
N ASP A 343 -16.51 8.64 22.02
CA ASP A 343 -17.97 8.44 22.10
C ASP A 343 -18.31 6.98 21.78
N PRO A 344 -18.61 6.16 22.81
CA PRO A 344 -18.97 4.76 22.63
C PRO A 344 -20.29 4.57 21.86
N GLY A 345 -21.24 5.52 21.96
CA GLY A 345 -22.53 5.46 21.28
C GLY A 345 -22.39 5.64 19.77
N LEU A 346 -21.56 6.58 19.36
CA LEU A 346 -21.23 6.81 17.94
C LEU A 346 -20.09 5.91 17.44
N LYS A 347 -19.48 5.11 18.32
CA LYS A 347 -18.29 4.30 18.02
C LYS A 347 -17.16 5.14 17.43
N THR A 348 -16.91 6.34 17.98
CA THR A 348 -15.84 7.21 17.54
C THR A 348 -14.77 7.38 18.60
N TYR A 349 -13.53 7.51 18.12
CA TYR A 349 -12.38 7.77 18.98
C TYR A 349 -11.40 8.69 18.23
N LYS A 350 -10.89 9.67 18.93
CA LYS A 350 -9.89 10.62 18.45
C LYS A 350 -8.85 10.82 19.55
N LYS A 351 -7.58 10.62 19.19
CA LYS A 351 -6.43 10.92 20.03
C LYS A 351 -5.49 11.83 19.26
N LEU A 352 -5.13 12.96 19.85
CA LEU A 352 -4.20 13.93 19.30
C LEU A 352 -3.01 14.03 20.25
N VAL A 353 -1.80 13.82 19.74
CA VAL A 353 -0.55 13.86 20.51
C VAL A 353 0.18 15.17 20.23
N ILE A 354 0.52 15.88 21.29
CA ILE A 354 1.05 17.24 21.24
C ILE A 354 2.43 17.26 21.94
N ALA A 355 3.38 17.94 21.31
CA ALA A 355 4.70 18.23 21.85
C ALA A 355 5.11 19.66 21.47
N ASN A 356 5.56 20.48 22.45
CA ASN A 356 6.04 21.84 22.20
C ASN A 356 5.06 22.69 21.38
N ASP A 357 3.78 22.69 21.77
CA ASP A 357 2.66 23.38 21.11
C ASP A 357 2.49 23.05 19.61
N ARG A 358 2.85 21.83 19.24
CA ARG A 358 2.67 21.29 17.88
C ARG A 358 2.00 19.94 17.93
N LEU A 359 1.12 19.67 16.96
CA LEU A 359 0.56 18.36 16.75
C LEU A 359 1.66 17.46 16.18
N VAL A 360 2.00 16.37 16.86
CA VAL A 360 3.03 15.41 16.44
C VAL A 360 2.47 14.06 16.05
N GLY A 361 1.24 13.74 16.48
CA GLY A 361 0.58 12.49 16.14
C GLY A 361 -0.93 12.58 16.26
N ALA A 362 -1.63 11.74 15.50
CA ALA A 362 -3.09 11.63 15.55
C ALA A 362 -3.56 10.20 15.25
N VAL A 363 -4.59 9.74 15.97
CA VAL A 363 -5.38 8.53 15.65
C VAL A 363 -6.85 8.92 15.66
N LEU A 364 -7.57 8.53 14.60
CA LEU A 364 -9.01 8.67 14.50
C LEU A 364 -9.63 7.31 14.14
N PHE A 365 -10.74 6.99 14.77
CA PHE A 365 -11.53 5.80 14.52
C PHE A 365 -12.99 6.16 14.34
N GLY A 366 -13.66 5.57 13.35
CA GLY A 366 -15.05 5.85 13.00
C GLY A 366 -15.20 7.11 12.15
N ASP A 367 -15.05 8.30 12.74
CA ASP A 367 -14.98 9.56 12.01
C ASP A 367 -13.52 9.97 11.74
N THR A 368 -13.14 9.98 10.47
CA THR A 368 -11.78 10.35 10.01
C THR A 368 -11.75 11.62 9.17
N THR A 369 -12.84 12.39 9.17
CA THR A 369 -13.03 13.57 8.29
C THR A 369 -11.92 14.60 8.45
N ASP A 370 -11.48 14.87 9.68
CA ASP A 370 -10.42 15.83 9.98
C ASP A 370 -8.98 15.26 9.79
N GLY A 371 -8.85 13.98 9.45
CA GLY A 371 -7.53 13.32 9.30
C GLY A 371 -6.56 14.08 8.40
N PRO A 372 -6.95 14.49 7.17
CA PRO A 372 -6.08 15.26 6.28
C PRO A 372 -5.61 16.58 6.91
N TRP A 373 -6.47 17.29 7.60
CA TRP A 373 -6.12 18.54 8.27
C TRP A 373 -5.11 18.30 9.41
N TYR A 374 -5.32 17.30 10.25
CA TYR A 374 -4.35 16.95 11.28
C TYR A 374 -3.01 16.54 10.67
N PHE A 375 -3.03 15.82 9.55
CA PHE A 375 -1.81 15.47 8.85
C PHE A 375 -1.05 16.70 8.33
N ASP A 376 -1.75 17.69 7.80
CA ASP A 376 -1.14 18.95 7.37
C ASP A 376 -0.51 19.71 8.53
N LEU A 377 -1.14 19.73 9.72
CA LEU A 377 -0.58 20.31 10.93
C LEU A 377 0.69 19.57 11.39
N ILE A 378 0.68 18.24 11.38
CA ILE A 378 1.84 17.41 11.72
C ILE A 378 2.98 17.69 10.74
N ARG A 379 2.70 17.70 9.46
CA ARG A 379 3.71 17.89 8.40
C ARG A 379 4.32 19.29 8.38
N SER A 380 3.52 20.32 8.59
CA SER A 380 3.98 21.71 8.62
C SER A 380 4.66 22.07 9.93
N GLY A 381 4.38 21.33 11.00
CA GLY A 381 4.83 21.69 12.35
C GLY A 381 4.29 23.03 12.82
N THR A 382 3.11 23.45 12.33
CA THR A 382 2.45 24.70 12.73
C THR A 382 2.14 24.69 14.22
N SER A 383 2.37 25.82 14.92
CA SER A 383 1.95 25.96 16.31
C SER A 383 0.43 25.89 16.42
N ILE A 384 -0.07 25.14 17.40
CA ILE A 384 -1.48 24.97 17.67
C ILE A 384 -1.95 25.77 18.89
N ASP A 385 -1.09 26.60 19.48
CA ASP A 385 -1.38 27.33 20.72
C ASP A 385 -2.71 28.10 20.64
N ALA A 386 -2.92 28.82 19.53
CA ALA A 386 -4.14 29.61 19.31
C ALA A 386 -5.44 28.78 19.17
N VAL A 387 -5.33 27.47 18.87
CA VAL A 387 -6.49 26.61 18.59
C VAL A 387 -6.51 25.33 19.45
N ARG A 388 -5.66 25.30 20.47
CA ARG A 388 -5.45 24.11 21.31
C ARG A 388 -6.75 23.59 21.93
N ASN A 389 -7.62 24.50 22.40
CA ASN A 389 -8.87 24.13 23.08
C ASN A 389 -9.92 23.59 22.10
N GLU A 390 -9.90 24.04 20.86
CA GLU A 390 -10.83 23.67 19.81
C GLU A 390 -10.30 22.53 18.94
N LEU A 391 -9.01 22.22 19.03
CA LEU A 391 -8.31 21.30 18.14
C LEU A 391 -9.02 19.93 18.01
N VAL A 392 -9.51 19.36 19.13
CA VAL A 392 -10.15 18.05 19.16
C VAL A 392 -11.51 18.03 18.44
N PHE A 393 -12.16 19.18 18.33
CA PHE A 393 -13.47 19.32 17.65
C PHE A 393 -13.32 19.40 16.12
N GLY A 394 -12.09 19.53 15.61
CA GLY A 394 -11.79 19.51 14.18
C GLY A 394 -11.67 20.88 13.53
N ARG A 395 -11.37 20.88 12.23
CA ARG A 395 -11.03 22.05 11.44
C ARG A 395 -12.13 23.14 11.49
N THR A 396 -13.39 22.73 11.50
CA THR A 396 -14.54 23.66 11.47
C THR A 396 -14.59 24.56 12.70
N PHE A 397 -14.09 24.10 13.83
CA PHE A 397 -14.10 24.83 15.11
C PHE A 397 -12.77 25.54 15.39
N ALA A 398 -11.69 25.12 14.75
CA ALA A 398 -10.35 25.65 14.95
C ALA A 398 -9.98 26.65 13.85
N SER A 399 -10.16 27.95 14.10
CA SER A 399 -9.77 29.02 13.18
C SER A 399 -8.30 29.36 13.37
N LEU A 400 -7.41 28.72 12.59
CA LEU A 400 -6.00 29.15 12.53
C LEU A 400 -5.88 30.49 11.78
N PRO A 401 -4.94 31.41 12.19
CA PRO A 401 -4.65 32.60 11.44
C PRO A 401 -4.30 32.32 9.98
N ALA A 402 -4.62 33.25 9.08
CA ALA A 402 -4.50 33.08 7.62
C ALA A 402 -3.07 32.85 7.08
N ASP A 403 -2.05 32.97 7.90
CA ASP A 403 -0.65 32.79 7.54
C ASP A 403 -0.18 31.32 7.48
N CYS A 404 -1.08 30.35 7.68
CA CYS A 404 -0.76 28.94 7.42
C CYS A 404 -0.69 28.74 5.89
N PRO A 405 0.43 28.27 5.31
CA PRO A 405 0.55 28.10 3.87
C PRO A 405 -0.52 27.13 3.39
N GLN A 406 -1.58 27.66 2.83
CA GLN A 406 -2.55 26.89 2.08
C GLN A 406 -1.84 26.40 0.82
N ASN A 407 -1.44 25.14 0.79
CA ASN A 407 -1.06 24.52 -0.46
C ASN A 407 -2.31 24.44 -1.34
N ASN A 408 -2.52 25.46 -2.16
CA ASN A 408 -3.46 25.44 -3.27
C ASN A 408 -3.01 24.36 -4.27
N HIS A 409 -3.44 23.11 -4.04
CA HIS A 409 -3.37 22.06 -5.05
C HIS A 409 -4.57 22.11 -6.02
N ASP A 410 -5.47 23.12 -5.91
CA ASP A 410 -6.70 23.27 -6.70
C ASP A 410 -6.66 24.37 -7.77
N GLU A 411 -5.51 24.83 -8.20
CA GLU A 411 -5.49 25.71 -9.39
C GLU A 411 -5.08 24.95 -10.65
N LYS A 412 -6.10 24.70 -11.48
CA LYS A 412 -6.16 24.26 -12.87
C LYS A 412 -6.53 22.80 -13.12
N LEU A 413 -7.73 22.44 -12.74
CA LEU A 413 -8.52 21.48 -13.52
C LEU A 413 -9.73 22.25 -14.08
N GLY A 414 -9.73 22.39 -15.41
CA GLY A 414 -10.82 23.01 -16.14
C GLY A 414 -12.14 22.26 -15.93
N ASN A 415 -13.23 23.01 -16.00
CA ASN A 415 -14.60 22.56 -15.91
C ASN A 415 -14.89 21.31 -16.76
N GLU A 416 -14.93 20.14 -16.15
CA GLU A 416 -15.70 18.99 -16.59
C GLU A 416 -16.54 18.48 -15.41
N PRO A 417 -17.80 18.04 -15.68
CA PRO A 417 -18.74 17.68 -14.61
C PRO A 417 -18.27 16.44 -13.82
N PRO A 418 -18.64 16.28 -12.54
CA PRO A 418 -18.12 15.26 -11.67
C PRO A 418 -18.66 13.88 -12.01
N GLU A 419 -17.94 13.12 -12.83
CA GLU A 419 -18.08 11.67 -12.82
C GLU A 419 -17.36 11.11 -11.60
N ARG A 420 -18.10 10.36 -10.83
CA ARG A 420 -17.80 9.72 -9.55
C ARG A 420 -16.37 9.16 -9.46
N ALA A 421 -15.46 9.93 -8.90
CA ALA A 421 -14.17 9.43 -8.44
C ALA A 421 -14.19 9.37 -6.92
N ALA A 422 -14.52 8.21 -6.36
CA ALA A 422 -14.23 7.92 -4.96
C ALA A 422 -12.71 7.80 -4.82
N SER A 423 -12.06 8.87 -4.37
CA SER A 423 -10.64 8.84 -3.99
C SER A 423 -10.49 8.09 -2.67
N LEU A 424 -10.31 6.79 -2.76
CA LEU A 424 -9.94 5.94 -1.63
C LEU A 424 -8.41 5.83 -1.60
N THR A 425 -7.77 6.58 -0.72
CA THR A 425 -6.33 6.45 -0.44
C THR A 425 -6.14 5.36 0.60
N TYR A 426 -5.52 4.26 0.22
CA TYR A 426 -5.25 3.14 1.12
C TYR A 426 -3.75 2.90 1.28
N ALA A 427 -3.36 2.54 2.47
CA ALA A 427 -2.00 2.15 2.81
C ALA A 427 -1.83 0.64 2.72
N ILE A 428 -0.71 0.21 2.17
CA ILE A 428 -0.25 -1.18 2.26
C ILE A 428 0.86 -1.17 3.31
N SER A 429 0.64 -1.86 4.43
CA SER A 429 1.66 -1.97 5.49
C SER A 429 2.73 -3.00 5.11
N ASN A 430 3.97 -2.63 5.35
CA ASN A 430 5.12 -3.54 5.41
C ASN A 430 5.27 -4.16 6.79
#